data_abe3f059b76a1cc328acc85e24ee2a20
#
_entry.id   abe3f059b76a1cc328acc85e24ee2a20
#
_cell.length_a   1.000
_cell.length_b   1.000
_cell.length_c   1.000
_cell.angle_alpha   90.00
_cell.angle_beta   90.00
_cell.angle_gamma   90.00
#
_symmetry.space_group_name_H-M   'P 1'
#
loop_
_entity.id
_entity.type
_entity.pdbx_description
1 polymer ?
#
loop_
_entity_poly.entity_id
_entity_poly.type
_entity_poly.pdbx_seq_one_letter_code
_entity_poly.pdbx_strand_id
1 'polypeptide(L)'
;MGWIKRALLFHTVSAVNAQTCLNCYHAAAAKYAYMYATWLVAGGNKEIDESRGDNTMEKTMEKIVALAKSRGFVYPGSEIYGGLANTWDYGNLGVELKNNVKRAWWKKFIMESPYNVGVDCAILMNPQTWVASGHLGGFSDPLMDCKECHERFRADKIIEDFCAEKGIAIEGSVDAWSQEKMMEFIEEHQIPCPTCGKHNFTDIRQFNLMFKTFQGVTEDAKNTVYLRPETAQGIFVNFKNVQRTSRKKLPFGIGQVGKSFRNEITPGNFTFRTREFEQMELEFFCKPDTDLEWFAYWKQFCLDWLHSLGLKDEEVRYRDHDKEELSFYSKATTDVEFLFPFGWGELWGIADRTDYDLTQHQNISGQDMTYFDDETNEKYIPYVIEPSLGADRMVLAFLCSAYDE
;
A
#
# COMPACT_ATOMS: atom_id res chain seq x y z
N MET A 1 13.92 -42.52 9.03
CA MET A 1 12.80 -42.92 8.12
C MET A 1 11.54 -43.38 8.87
N GLY A 2 11.39 -43.11 10.15
CA GLY A 2 10.28 -43.59 10.98
C GLY A 2 9.21 -42.55 11.39
N TRP A 3 9.44 -41.27 11.18
CA TRP A 3 8.55 -40.21 11.69
C TRP A 3 7.61 -39.62 10.60
N ILE A 4 7.93 -39.79 9.31
CA ILE A 4 7.10 -39.27 8.19
C ILE A 4 5.90 -40.21 7.93
N LYS A 5 5.96 -41.48 8.29
CA LYS A 5 4.83 -42.42 8.09
C LYS A 5 3.70 -42.31 9.12
N ARG A 6 3.89 -41.63 10.27
CA ARG A 6 2.83 -41.45 11.27
C ARG A 6 1.97 -40.21 11.06
N ALA A 7 2.44 -39.24 10.29
CA ALA A 7 1.66 -38.03 9.96
C ALA A 7 0.65 -38.27 8.81
N LEU A 8 0.84 -39.32 8.02
CA LEU A 8 -0.05 -39.66 6.87
C LEU A 8 -1.20 -40.60 7.18
N LEU A 9 -1.26 -41.20 8.41
CA LEU A 9 -2.32 -42.14 8.79
C LEU A 9 -3.50 -41.50 9.55
N PHE A 10 -3.45 -40.20 9.87
CA PHE A 10 -4.57 -39.48 10.47
C PHE A 10 -5.47 -38.71 9.48
N HIS A 11 -5.22 -38.84 8.17
CA HIS A 11 -5.99 -38.12 7.14
C HIS A 11 -6.95 -38.97 6.30
N THR A 12 -7.23 -40.23 6.65
CA THR A 12 -8.14 -41.08 5.85
C THR A 12 -9.45 -41.47 6.51
N VAL A 13 -9.78 -40.89 7.66
CA VAL A 13 -11.12 -41.09 8.23
C VAL A 13 -11.71 -39.70 8.49
N SER A 14 -12.46 -39.20 7.55
CA SER A 14 -13.42 -38.08 7.67
C SER A 14 -13.41 -37.05 6.54
N ALA A 15 -12.98 -37.40 5.34
CA ALA A 15 -13.03 -36.45 4.21
C ALA A 15 -14.46 -36.06 3.76
N VAL A 16 -15.46 -36.88 4.06
CA VAL A 16 -16.86 -36.60 3.67
C VAL A 16 -17.60 -35.75 4.71
N ASN A 17 -17.24 -35.83 5.98
CA ASN A 17 -17.86 -35.01 7.03
C ASN A 17 -17.18 -33.64 7.24
N ALA A 18 -15.90 -33.50 6.89
CA ALA A 18 -15.17 -32.26 7.02
C ALA A 18 -15.58 -31.22 5.93
N GLN A 19 -15.83 -31.68 4.71
CA GLN A 19 -16.25 -30.79 3.60
C GLN A 19 -17.67 -30.27 3.83
N THR A 20 -18.58 -31.09 4.38
CA THR A 20 -19.95 -30.67 4.72
C THR A 20 -19.95 -29.74 5.95
N CYS A 21 -19.07 -29.97 6.92
CA CYS A 21 -18.92 -29.12 8.10
C CYS A 21 -18.23 -27.79 7.77
N LEU A 22 -17.19 -27.80 6.91
CA LEU A 22 -16.55 -26.56 6.41
C LEU A 22 -17.52 -25.71 5.58
N ASN A 23 -18.32 -26.32 4.71
CA ASN A 23 -19.32 -25.61 3.91
C ASN A 23 -20.45 -25.05 4.78
N CYS A 24 -20.87 -25.77 5.85
CA CYS A 24 -21.82 -25.23 6.83
C CYS A 24 -21.20 -24.15 7.71
N TYR A 25 -19.92 -24.25 8.06
CA TYR A 25 -19.23 -23.21 8.85
C TYR A 25 -18.98 -21.94 8.00
N HIS A 26 -18.60 -22.08 6.73
CA HIS A 26 -18.44 -20.95 5.82
C HIS A 26 -19.79 -20.31 5.43
N ALA A 27 -20.85 -21.11 5.24
CA ALA A 27 -22.20 -20.58 5.01
C ALA A 27 -22.79 -19.91 6.28
N ALA A 28 -22.51 -20.45 7.46
CA ALA A 28 -22.91 -19.86 8.72
C ALA A 28 -22.10 -18.59 9.02
N ALA A 29 -20.77 -18.60 8.84
CA ALA A 29 -19.91 -17.44 9.05
C ALA A 29 -20.22 -16.31 8.05
N ALA A 30 -20.47 -16.61 6.78
CA ALA A 30 -20.90 -15.63 5.79
C ALA A 30 -22.31 -15.11 6.09
N LYS A 31 -23.21 -15.98 6.55
CA LYS A 31 -24.58 -15.61 6.95
C LYS A 31 -24.59 -14.82 8.26
N TYR A 32 -23.69 -15.13 9.21
CA TYR A 32 -23.53 -14.34 10.44
C TYR A 32 -22.84 -13.00 10.18
N ALA A 33 -21.84 -12.93 9.30
CA ALA A 33 -21.23 -11.67 8.87
C ALA A 33 -22.23 -10.79 8.10
N TYR A 34 -23.01 -11.40 7.20
CA TYR A 34 -24.09 -10.70 6.48
C TYR A 34 -25.25 -10.31 7.41
N MET A 35 -25.67 -11.19 8.34
CA MET A 35 -26.70 -10.86 9.34
C MET A 35 -26.20 -9.83 10.36
N TYR A 36 -24.93 -9.82 10.73
CA TYR A 36 -24.38 -8.79 11.63
C TYR A 36 -24.21 -7.44 10.91
N ALA A 37 -23.83 -7.46 9.65
CA ALA A 37 -23.83 -6.25 8.83
C ALA A 37 -25.26 -5.74 8.56
N THR A 38 -26.21 -6.63 8.25
CA THR A 38 -27.62 -6.26 8.06
C THR A 38 -28.35 -5.97 9.37
N TRP A 39 -27.96 -6.55 10.52
CA TRP A 39 -28.54 -6.20 11.81
C TRP A 39 -28.04 -4.85 12.34
N LEU A 40 -26.81 -4.44 12.01
CA LEU A 40 -26.31 -3.08 12.25
C LEU A 40 -27.00 -2.05 11.33
N VAL A 41 -27.47 -2.48 10.15
CA VAL A 41 -28.23 -1.64 9.19
C VAL A 41 -29.74 -1.67 9.47
N ALA A 42 -30.28 -2.76 10.06
CA ALA A 42 -31.71 -2.94 10.32
C ALA A 42 -32.10 -2.72 11.80
N GLY A 43 -31.61 -1.65 12.40
CA GLY A 43 -32.11 -1.12 13.66
C GLY A 43 -33.47 -0.50 13.49
N GLY A 44 -34.53 -1.34 13.43
CA GLY A 44 -35.91 -0.95 13.66
C GLY A 44 -36.64 -0.25 12.50
N ASN A 45 -37.69 -0.89 12.03
CA ASN A 45 -38.72 -0.27 11.20
C ASN A 45 -39.18 1.06 11.81
N LYS A 46 -38.72 2.17 11.25
CA LYS A 46 -39.37 3.46 11.31
C LYS A 46 -39.81 3.81 9.90
N GLU A 47 -41.10 4.04 9.74
CA GLU A 47 -41.67 4.63 8.54
C GLU A 47 -40.84 5.87 8.14
N ILE A 48 -40.41 5.91 6.90
CA ILE A 48 -39.66 7.05 6.34
C ILE A 48 -40.67 8.19 6.20
N ASP A 49 -40.53 9.17 7.07
CA ASP A 49 -41.24 10.45 6.94
C ASP A 49 -40.49 11.28 5.89
N GLU A 50 -41.02 11.36 4.68
CA GLU A 50 -40.48 12.09 3.52
C GLU A 50 -40.41 13.63 3.71
N SER A 51 -40.72 14.15 4.89
CA SER A 51 -40.73 15.59 5.17
C SER A 51 -39.45 16.15 5.82
N ARG A 52 -38.38 15.34 6.02
CA ARG A 52 -37.11 15.83 6.52
C ARG A 52 -36.26 16.34 5.37
N GLY A 53 -36.14 17.66 5.30
CA GLY A 53 -35.19 18.34 4.40
C GLY A 53 -33.78 17.72 4.48
N ASP A 54 -33.13 17.73 3.34
CA ASP A 54 -31.81 17.19 3.03
C ASP A 54 -30.71 17.70 3.99
N ASN A 55 -30.69 17.15 5.20
CA ASN A 55 -29.67 17.39 6.20
C ASN A 55 -28.71 16.20 6.13
N THR A 56 -28.02 16.05 4.99
CA THR A 56 -26.89 15.13 4.87
C THR A 56 -25.84 15.55 5.88
N MET A 57 -25.81 14.87 7.03
CA MET A 57 -24.78 15.13 8.03
C MET A 57 -23.41 14.90 7.42
N GLU A 58 -22.58 15.94 7.41
CA GLU A 58 -21.24 15.93 6.84
C GLU A 58 -20.38 14.86 7.49
N LYS A 59 -19.88 13.91 6.69
CA LYS A 59 -18.91 12.90 7.12
C LYS A 59 -17.55 13.59 7.29
N THR A 60 -17.09 13.73 8.53
CA THR A 60 -15.78 14.32 8.82
C THR A 60 -14.81 13.28 9.36
N MET A 61 -13.50 13.51 9.19
CA MET A 61 -12.48 12.63 9.74
C MET A 61 -12.56 12.52 11.27
N GLU A 62 -12.92 13.59 11.96
CA GLU A 62 -13.07 13.61 13.41
C GLU A 62 -14.13 12.61 13.88
N LYS A 63 -15.27 12.55 13.18
CA LYS A 63 -16.36 11.63 13.49
C LYS A 63 -15.93 10.17 13.23
N ILE A 64 -15.28 9.90 12.10
CA ILE A 64 -14.77 8.57 11.75
C ILE A 64 -13.73 8.11 12.81
N VAL A 65 -12.79 8.96 13.18
CA VAL A 65 -11.76 8.67 14.18
C VAL A 65 -12.39 8.43 15.56
N ALA A 66 -13.36 9.27 15.96
CA ALA A 66 -14.09 9.10 17.24
C ALA A 66 -14.82 7.77 17.28
N LEU A 67 -15.53 7.41 16.19
CA LEU A 67 -16.21 6.11 16.06
C LEU A 67 -15.19 4.97 16.14
N ALA A 68 -14.12 5.01 15.35
CA ALA A 68 -13.10 3.97 15.30
C ALA A 68 -12.49 3.69 16.67
N LYS A 69 -12.15 4.74 17.43
CA LYS A 69 -11.62 4.63 18.79
C LYS A 69 -12.67 4.09 19.79
N SER A 70 -13.86 4.67 19.80
CA SER A 70 -14.90 4.30 20.77
C SER A 70 -15.42 2.87 20.59
N ARG A 71 -15.36 2.33 19.37
CA ARG A 71 -15.85 0.98 19.03
C ARG A 71 -14.75 -0.08 19.01
N GLY A 72 -13.50 0.28 19.27
CA GLY A 72 -12.38 -0.66 19.32
C GLY A 72 -11.93 -1.15 17.93
N PHE A 73 -12.02 -0.28 16.93
CA PHE A 73 -11.37 -0.53 15.65
C PHE A 73 -9.87 -0.18 15.72
N VAL A 74 -9.54 1.00 16.23
CA VAL A 74 -8.17 1.48 16.29
C VAL A 74 -7.94 2.26 17.58
N TYR A 75 -6.78 2.07 18.21
CA TYR A 75 -6.32 2.81 19.38
C TYR A 75 -5.01 3.53 19.07
N PRO A 76 -4.68 4.64 19.76
CA PRO A 76 -3.33 5.20 19.72
C PRO A 76 -2.31 4.18 20.20
N GLY A 77 -1.24 3.97 19.43
CA GLY A 77 -0.19 3.01 19.82
C GLY A 77 0.50 3.44 21.12
N SER A 78 0.62 2.52 22.09
CA SER A 78 1.25 2.78 23.39
C SER A 78 0.60 3.91 24.19
N GLU A 79 -0.72 4.04 24.13
CA GLU A 79 -1.49 5.17 24.71
C GLU A 79 -1.21 5.40 26.18
N ILE A 80 -0.99 4.35 26.98
CA ILE A 80 -0.70 4.46 28.43
C ILE A 80 0.60 5.24 28.76
N TYR A 81 1.49 5.41 27.75
CA TYR A 81 2.71 6.20 27.87
C TYR A 81 2.63 7.55 27.13
N GLY A 82 1.42 7.99 26.80
CA GLY A 82 1.20 9.21 26.01
C GLY A 82 1.19 8.99 24.50
N GLY A 83 1.31 7.74 24.06
CA GLY A 83 1.32 7.38 22.66
C GLY A 83 2.63 7.65 21.93
N LEU A 84 2.72 7.13 20.69
CA LEU A 84 3.74 7.49 19.73
C LEU A 84 3.04 8.07 18.51
N ALA A 85 3.44 9.27 18.09
CA ALA A 85 2.77 10.01 17.03
C ALA A 85 2.60 9.17 15.76
N ASN A 86 1.35 9.13 15.25
CA ASN A 86 0.96 8.38 14.05
C ASN A 86 1.31 6.89 14.06
N THR A 87 1.26 6.29 15.24
CA THR A 87 1.32 4.85 15.46
C THR A 87 -0.02 4.39 16.03
N TRP A 88 -0.57 3.32 15.46
CA TRP A 88 -1.91 2.87 15.74
C TRP A 88 -1.93 1.36 16.01
N ASP A 89 -2.66 0.97 17.05
CA ASP A 89 -2.96 -0.44 17.36
C ASP A 89 -4.37 -0.78 16.87
N TYR A 90 -4.51 -1.88 16.14
CA TYR A 90 -5.83 -2.38 15.76
C TYR A 90 -6.48 -3.09 16.95
N GLY A 91 -7.62 -2.59 17.38
CA GLY A 91 -8.41 -3.17 18.45
C GLY A 91 -9.14 -4.46 18.01
N ASN A 92 -9.98 -4.96 18.90
CA ASN A 92 -10.69 -6.25 18.72
C ASN A 92 -11.60 -6.29 17.48
N LEU A 93 -12.24 -5.19 17.08
CA LEU A 93 -13.02 -5.13 15.84
C LEU A 93 -12.13 -4.81 14.64
N GLY A 94 -11.15 -3.94 14.82
CA GLY A 94 -10.26 -3.52 13.75
C GLY A 94 -9.38 -4.65 13.22
N VAL A 95 -8.84 -5.51 14.11
CA VAL A 95 -8.02 -6.65 13.69
C VAL A 95 -8.82 -7.66 12.86
N GLU A 96 -10.10 -7.88 13.22
CA GLU A 96 -10.98 -8.77 12.43
C GLU A 96 -11.30 -8.17 11.07
N LEU A 97 -11.63 -6.88 11.00
CA LEU A 97 -11.86 -6.17 9.74
C LEU A 97 -10.61 -6.22 8.85
N LYS A 98 -9.44 -5.87 9.39
CA LYS A 98 -8.17 -5.90 8.66
C LYS A 98 -7.81 -7.31 8.16
N ASN A 99 -8.01 -8.33 8.98
CA ASN A 99 -7.79 -9.72 8.59
C ASN A 99 -8.78 -10.17 7.51
N ASN A 100 -10.05 -9.71 7.55
CA ASN A 100 -11.03 -9.99 6.51
C ASN A 100 -10.61 -9.38 5.17
N VAL A 101 -10.14 -8.14 5.16
CA VAL A 101 -9.60 -7.46 3.96
C VAL A 101 -8.45 -8.26 3.37
N LYS A 102 -7.44 -8.61 4.19
CA LYS A 102 -6.28 -9.41 3.73
C LYS A 102 -6.69 -10.79 3.21
N ARG A 103 -7.63 -11.48 3.89
CA ARG A 103 -8.15 -12.77 3.43
C ARG A 103 -8.91 -12.67 2.11
N ALA A 104 -9.73 -11.61 1.92
CA ALA A 104 -10.45 -11.37 0.69
C ALA A 104 -9.48 -11.14 -0.49
N TRP A 105 -8.44 -10.32 -0.27
CA TRP A 105 -7.39 -10.09 -1.26
C TRP A 105 -6.65 -11.39 -1.59
N TRP A 106 -6.13 -12.11 -0.57
CA TRP A 106 -5.40 -13.37 -0.76
C TRP A 106 -6.22 -14.41 -1.51
N LYS A 107 -7.50 -14.52 -1.13
CA LYS A 107 -8.42 -15.42 -1.82
C LYS A 107 -8.55 -15.06 -3.29
N LYS A 108 -8.80 -13.79 -3.60
CA LYS A 108 -9.09 -13.33 -4.97
C LYS A 108 -7.85 -13.32 -5.85
N PHE A 109 -6.75 -12.75 -5.34
CA PHE A 109 -5.53 -12.51 -6.12
C PHE A 109 -4.61 -13.74 -6.18
N ILE A 110 -4.62 -14.60 -5.14
CA ILE A 110 -3.71 -15.74 -5.06
C ILE A 110 -4.44 -17.07 -5.24
N MET A 111 -5.45 -17.35 -4.42
CA MET A 111 -6.06 -18.69 -4.40
C MET A 111 -6.97 -18.98 -5.61
N GLU A 112 -7.73 -17.99 -6.07
CA GLU A 112 -8.64 -18.11 -7.22
C GLU A 112 -7.93 -17.85 -8.57
N SER A 113 -6.75 -17.23 -8.55
CA SER A 113 -5.99 -16.93 -9.77
C SER A 113 -5.29 -18.17 -10.31
N PRO A 114 -5.43 -18.49 -11.61
CA PRO A 114 -4.65 -19.56 -12.24
C PRO A 114 -3.18 -19.18 -12.44
N TYR A 115 -2.88 -17.88 -12.38
CA TYR A 115 -1.54 -17.34 -12.66
C TYR A 115 -0.69 -17.23 -11.42
N ASN A 116 -1.25 -16.83 -10.29
CA ASN A 116 -0.49 -16.29 -9.16
C ASN A 116 -0.11 -17.35 -8.12
N VAL A 117 0.95 -17.06 -7.39
CA VAL A 117 1.40 -17.79 -6.20
C VAL A 117 1.75 -16.80 -5.10
N GLY A 118 1.81 -17.26 -3.84
CA GLY A 118 2.12 -16.40 -2.71
C GLY A 118 3.51 -16.65 -2.14
N VAL A 119 4.09 -15.62 -1.54
CA VAL A 119 5.31 -15.69 -0.73
C VAL A 119 5.13 -14.93 0.58
N ASP A 120 6.00 -15.18 1.54
CA ASP A 120 6.18 -14.39 2.76
C ASP A 120 7.67 -14.15 2.96
N CYS A 121 8.15 -12.98 2.54
CA CYS A 121 9.56 -12.62 2.57
C CYS A 121 9.91 -11.93 3.89
N ALA A 122 11.14 -12.10 4.35
CA ALA A 122 11.65 -11.44 5.55
C ALA A 122 11.61 -9.91 5.41
N ILE A 123 11.35 -9.22 6.53
CA ILE A 123 11.42 -7.75 6.61
C ILE A 123 12.87 -7.29 6.51
N LEU A 124 13.78 -7.97 7.22
CA LEU A 124 15.21 -7.69 7.19
C LEU A 124 15.83 -8.40 5.99
N MET A 125 16.41 -7.63 5.09
CA MET A 125 17.01 -8.11 3.85
C MET A 125 18.45 -7.63 3.74
N ASN A 126 19.22 -8.26 2.85
CA ASN A 126 20.57 -7.79 2.55
C ASN A 126 20.50 -6.33 2.07
N PRO A 127 21.33 -5.41 2.62
CA PRO A 127 21.31 -4.00 2.23
C PRO A 127 21.55 -3.76 0.73
N GLN A 128 22.23 -4.69 0.02
CA GLN A 128 22.40 -4.59 -1.42
C GLN A 128 21.09 -4.64 -2.21
N THR A 129 20.04 -5.22 -1.64
CA THR A 129 18.68 -5.15 -2.20
C THR A 129 18.24 -3.70 -2.37
N TRP A 130 18.49 -2.87 -1.37
CA TRP A 130 18.10 -1.46 -1.35
C TRP A 130 19.04 -0.56 -2.18
N VAL A 131 20.27 -1.01 -2.43
CA VAL A 131 21.15 -0.40 -3.43
C VAL A 131 20.62 -0.68 -4.83
N ALA A 132 20.30 -1.93 -5.13
CA ALA A 132 19.80 -2.35 -6.44
C ALA A 132 18.49 -1.65 -6.80
N SER A 133 17.54 -1.59 -5.89
CA SER A 133 16.24 -0.94 -6.09
C SER A 133 16.29 0.59 -6.08
N GLY A 134 17.44 1.20 -5.74
CA GLY A 134 17.60 2.66 -5.67
C GLY A 134 17.12 3.32 -4.37
N HIS A 135 16.51 2.57 -3.45
CA HIS A 135 15.95 3.14 -2.21
C HIS A 135 16.99 3.85 -1.33
N LEU A 136 18.22 3.35 -1.27
CA LEU A 136 19.26 4.01 -0.48
C LEU A 136 19.74 5.33 -1.09
N GLY A 137 19.63 5.48 -2.40
CA GLY A 137 20.07 6.68 -3.12
C GLY A 137 19.00 7.73 -3.36
N GLY A 138 17.74 7.32 -3.60
CA GLY A 138 16.69 8.19 -4.12
C GLY A 138 15.37 8.23 -3.32
N PHE A 139 15.19 7.33 -2.35
CA PHE A 139 13.97 7.31 -1.55
C PHE A 139 14.02 8.33 -0.41
N SER A 140 13.83 9.60 -0.76
CA SER A 140 14.03 10.72 0.18
C SER A 140 13.04 11.85 -0.08
N ASP A 141 12.66 12.56 1.00
CA ASP A 141 11.84 13.77 0.96
C ASP A 141 12.74 15.02 1.02
N PRO A 142 12.39 16.10 0.28
CA PRO A 142 13.06 17.38 0.39
C PRO A 142 12.58 18.12 1.64
N LEU A 143 13.42 18.18 2.68
CA LEU A 143 13.08 18.78 3.96
C LEU A 143 13.73 20.14 4.16
N MET A 144 12.96 21.06 4.79
CA MET A 144 13.44 22.32 5.34
C MET A 144 12.82 22.60 6.70
N ASP A 145 13.53 23.36 7.54
CA ASP A 145 13.05 23.78 8.85
C ASP A 145 12.77 25.30 8.85
N CYS A 146 11.68 25.71 9.49
CA CYS A 146 11.47 27.13 9.77
C CYS A 146 12.42 27.56 10.90
N LYS A 147 13.26 28.57 10.66
CA LYS A 147 14.23 29.09 11.67
C LYS A 147 13.56 29.82 12.83
N GLU A 148 12.28 30.21 12.69
CA GLU A 148 11.55 30.96 13.71
C GLU A 148 10.78 30.03 14.68
N CYS A 149 10.02 29.09 14.20
CA CYS A 149 9.22 28.20 15.04
C CYS A 149 9.81 26.77 15.18
N HIS A 150 10.92 26.50 14.47
CA HIS A 150 11.63 25.22 14.47
C HIS A 150 10.79 24.02 13.97
N GLU A 151 9.65 24.28 13.33
CA GLU A 151 8.85 23.24 12.69
C GLU A 151 9.48 22.81 11.38
N ARG A 152 9.32 21.51 11.07
CA ARG A 152 9.87 20.86 9.90
C ARG A 152 8.81 20.60 8.87
N PHE A 153 9.14 20.85 7.59
CA PHE A 153 8.23 20.73 6.47
C PHE A 153 8.88 20.04 5.27
N ARG A 154 8.05 19.45 4.42
CA ARG A 154 8.43 19.07 3.06
C ARG A 154 8.32 20.30 2.18
N ALA A 155 9.39 20.62 1.47
CA ALA A 155 9.44 21.80 0.60
C ALA A 155 8.45 21.67 -0.57
N ASP A 156 8.36 20.51 -1.18
CA ASP A 156 7.40 20.21 -2.25
C ASP A 156 5.95 20.46 -1.80
N LYS A 157 5.57 19.99 -0.60
CA LYS A 157 4.20 20.15 -0.09
C LYS A 157 3.84 21.60 0.23
N ILE A 158 4.78 22.37 0.79
CA ILE A 158 4.54 23.80 1.04
C ILE A 158 4.30 24.54 -0.30
N ILE A 159 5.04 24.19 -1.34
CA ILE A 159 4.87 24.78 -2.66
C ILE A 159 3.49 24.40 -3.24
N GLU A 160 3.12 23.11 -3.20
CA GLU A 160 1.83 22.62 -3.68
C GLU A 160 0.65 23.30 -2.98
N ASP A 161 0.68 23.33 -1.64
CA ASP A 161 -0.36 23.95 -0.82
C ASP A 161 -0.49 25.45 -1.10
N PHE A 162 0.64 26.16 -1.22
CA PHE A 162 0.66 27.58 -1.58
C PHE A 162 0.09 27.83 -2.97
N CYS A 163 0.47 27.03 -3.96
CA CYS A 163 -0.03 27.15 -5.33
C CYS A 163 -1.53 26.89 -5.39
N ALA A 164 -2.01 25.87 -4.67
CA ALA A 164 -3.44 25.56 -4.57
C ALA A 164 -4.22 26.71 -3.93
N GLU A 165 -3.71 27.31 -2.85
CA GLU A 165 -4.34 28.46 -2.19
C GLU A 165 -4.41 29.70 -3.10
N LYS A 166 -3.36 29.95 -3.87
CA LYS A 166 -3.24 31.13 -4.75
C LYS A 166 -3.79 30.93 -6.16
N GLY A 167 -4.18 29.71 -6.51
CA GLY A 167 -4.64 29.37 -7.86
C GLY A 167 -3.53 29.44 -8.91
N ILE A 168 -2.27 29.17 -8.51
CA ILE A 168 -1.11 29.13 -9.39
C ILE A 168 -1.04 27.75 -10.04
N ALA A 169 -1.06 27.68 -11.38
CA ALA A 169 -0.88 26.43 -12.09
C ALA A 169 0.60 25.98 -12.03
N ILE A 170 0.82 24.72 -11.67
CA ILE A 170 2.13 24.08 -11.66
C ILE A 170 2.22 23.18 -12.89
N GLU A 171 3.31 23.28 -13.65
CA GLU A 171 3.61 22.32 -14.72
C GLU A 171 4.34 21.11 -14.11
N GLY A 172 3.74 19.93 -14.24
CA GLY A 172 4.24 18.68 -13.68
C GLY A 172 4.11 18.58 -12.16
N SER A 173 4.83 17.64 -11.56
CA SER A 173 4.86 17.42 -10.11
C SER A 173 6.02 18.16 -9.45
N VAL A 174 5.78 18.79 -8.29
CA VAL A 174 6.79 19.56 -7.55
C VAL A 174 7.88 18.66 -6.97
N ASP A 175 7.55 17.43 -6.63
CA ASP A 175 8.53 16.47 -6.09
C ASP A 175 9.62 16.06 -7.11
N ALA A 176 9.34 16.25 -8.41
CA ALA A 176 10.32 16.06 -9.47
C ALA A 176 11.28 17.28 -9.68
N TRP A 177 11.04 18.38 -8.96
CA TRP A 177 11.90 19.57 -9.10
C TRP A 177 13.23 19.39 -8.36
N SER A 178 14.28 20.06 -8.87
CA SER A 178 15.54 20.14 -8.11
C SER A 178 15.38 20.97 -6.84
N GLN A 179 16.25 20.73 -5.85
CA GLN A 179 16.24 21.50 -4.59
C GLN A 179 16.44 23.00 -4.85
N GLU A 180 17.29 23.35 -5.80
CA GLU A 180 17.57 24.72 -6.22
C GLU A 180 16.28 25.37 -6.76
N LYS A 181 15.56 24.70 -7.66
CA LYS A 181 14.29 25.19 -8.21
C LYS A 181 13.22 25.38 -7.15
N MET A 182 13.11 24.42 -6.20
CA MET A 182 12.18 24.56 -5.07
C MET A 182 12.53 25.78 -4.19
N MET A 183 13.82 25.97 -3.87
CA MET A 183 14.26 27.12 -3.06
C MET A 183 14.04 28.44 -3.79
N GLU A 184 14.38 28.53 -5.10
CA GLU A 184 14.13 29.71 -5.90
C GLU A 184 12.65 30.07 -5.91
N PHE A 185 11.76 29.10 -6.07
CA PHE A 185 10.32 29.31 -6.06
C PHE A 185 9.81 29.81 -4.69
N ILE A 186 10.29 29.20 -3.58
CA ILE A 186 9.93 29.58 -2.21
C ILE A 186 10.37 31.03 -1.94
N GLU A 187 11.58 31.39 -2.34
CA GLU A 187 12.11 32.75 -2.18
C GLU A 187 11.41 33.77 -3.07
N GLU A 188 11.18 33.47 -4.36
CA GLU A 188 10.49 34.34 -5.30
C GLU A 188 9.07 34.70 -4.84
N HIS A 189 8.33 33.69 -4.40
CA HIS A 189 6.94 33.85 -3.95
C HIS A 189 6.82 34.23 -2.46
N GLN A 190 7.94 34.35 -1.73
CA GLN A 190 7.97 34.65 -0.28
C GLN A 190 7.00 33.78 0.51
N ILE A 191 7.02 32.48 0.24
CA ILE A 191 6.06 31.52 0.81
C ILE A 191 6.18 31.54 2.34
N PRO A 192 5.09 31.80 3.07
CA PRO A 192 5.15 31.86 4.53
C PRO A 192 5.16 30.46 5.16
N CYS A 193 5.79 30.35 6.32
CA CYS A 193 5.68 29.15 7.14
C CYS A 193 4.22 28.86 7.51
N PRO A 194 3.69 27.67 7.25
CA PRO A 194 2.31 27.33 7.57
C PRO A 194 1.94 27.47 9.06
N THR A 195 2.93 27.33 9.96
CA THR A 195 2.72 27.39 11.41
C THR A 195 2.81 28.80 11.97
N CYS A 196 3.85 29.57 11.64
CA CYS A 196 4.09 30.87 12.26
C CYS A 196 3.94 32.07 11.31
N GLY A 197 3.69 31.86 10.03
CA GLY A 197 3.50 32.89 9.01
C GLY A 197 4.78 33.66 8.63
N LYS A 198 5.96 33.30 9.16
CA LYS A 198 7.23 33.92 8.81
C LYS A 198 7.86 33.28 7.60
N HIS A 199 8.54 34.07 6.78
CA HIS A 199 9.37 33.58 5.70
C HIS A 199 10.84 33.56 6.16
N ASN A 200 11.28 32.42 6.72
CA ASN A 200 12.65 32.23 7.16
C ASN A 200 12.97 30.76 7.29
N PHE A 201 13.41 30.13 6.20
CA PHE A 201 13.67 28.70 6.14
C PHE A 201 15.17 28.38 6.07
N THR A 202 15.51 27.13 6.40
CA THR A 202 16.83 26.56 6.11
C THR A 202 16.91 26.15 4.66
N ASP A 203 18.12 25.85 4.18
CA ASP A 203 18.29 25.15 2.91
C ASP A 203 17.57 23.80 2.92
N ILE A 204 17.13 23.34 1.74
CA ILE A 204 16.51 22.04 1.56
C ILE A 204 17.57 20.96 1.68
N ARG A 205 17.27 19.90 2.41
CA ARG A 205 18.10 18.70 2.54
C ARG A 205 17.29 17.45 2.27
N GLN A 206 17.88 16.48 1.60
CA GLN A 206 17.24 15.18 1.36
C GLN A 206 17.25 14.34 2.65
N PHE A 207 16.09 13.81 2.99
CA PHE A 207 15.90 12.93 4.13
C PHE A 207 15.46 11.55 3.63
N ASN A 208 16.32 10.55 3.75
CA ASN A 208 15.98 9.19 3.34
C ASN A 208 14.93 8.58 4.28
N LEU A 209 13.86 8.06 3.71
CA LEU A 209 12.69 7.54 4.44
C LEU A 209 12.88 6.12 4.98
N MET A 210 14.01 5.46 4.73
CA MET A 210 14.24 4.12 5.26
C MET A 210 14.58 4.15 6.74
N PHE A 211 13.87 3.34 7.54
CA PHE A 211 14.27 3.07 8.92
C PHE A 211 15.55 2.26 8.95
N LYS A 212 16.56 2.78 9.62
CA LYS A 212 17.86 2.16 9.83
C LYS A 212 17.91 1.46 11.18
N THR A 213 18.48 0.25 11.22
CA THR A 213 18.78 -0.50 12.45
C THR A 213 20.07 -1.28 12.29
N PHE A 214 20.44 -2.06 13.27
CA PHE A 214 21.71 -2.80 13.30
C PHE A 214 21.49 -4.27 13.62
N GLN A 215 22.29 -5.13 12.99
CA GLN A 215 22.32 -6.55 13.26
C GLN A 215 23.59 -6.86 14.08
N GLY A 216 23.44 -7.58 15.19
CA GLY A 216 24.56 -7.90 16.07
C GLY A 216 24.75 -6.88 17.20
N VAL A 217 25.96 -6.82 17.78
CA VAL A 217 26.25 -6.09 19.02
C VAL A 217 26.88 -4.71 18.81
N THR A 218 27.28 -4.38 17.58
CA THR A 218 27.94 -3.12 17.26
C THR A 218 27.12 -2.31 16.25
N GLU A 219 26.97 -1.03 16.52
CA GLU A 219 26.30 -0.06 15.64
C GLU A 219 27.30 0.54 14.66
N ASP A 220 27.71 -0.24 13.68
CA ASP A 220 28.63 0.18 12.63
C ASP A 220 28.06 -0.01 11.22
N ALA A 221 28.77 0.51 10.22
CA ALA A 221 28.33 0.47 8.83
C ALA A 221 28.20 -0.98 8.28
N LYS A 222 28.95 -1.93 8.81
CA LYS A 222 28.92 -3.33 8.35
C LYS A 222 27.70 -4.07 8.88
N ASN A 223 27.21 -3.65 10.02
CA ASN A 223 26.07 -4.24 10.71
C ASN A 223 24.75 -3.49 10.44
N THR A 224 24.80 -2.42 9.65
CA THR A 224 23.61 -1.63 9.28
C THR A 224 22.69 -2.45 8.41
N VAL A 225 21.43 -2.55 8.81
CA VAL A 225 20.31 -3.11 8.03
C VAL A 225 19.14 -2.13 8.05
N TYR A 226 18.18 -2.36 7.18
CA TYR A 226 17.03 -1.47 7.04
C TYR A 226 15.73 -2.24 7.18
N LEU A 227 14.71 -1.62 7.75
CA LEU A 227 13.34 -2.12 7.65
C LEU A 227 12.84 -1.86 6.23
N ARG A 228 12.25 -2.86 5.59
CA ARG A 228 11.78 -2.72 4.20
C ARG A 228 10.74 -1.61 4.06
N PRO A 229 10.87 -0.71 3.08
CA PRO A 229 9.91 0.36 2.81
C PRO A 229 8.74 -0.11 1.93
N GLU A 230 8.86 -1.30 1.32
CA GLU A 230 7.87 -1.95 0.47
C GLU A 230 8.05 -3.48 0.48
N THR A 231 7.03 -4.20 0.06
CA THR A 231 7.07 -5.66 -0.04
C THR A 231 7.58 -6.15 -1.39
N ALA A 232 7.57 -5.31 -2.43
CA ALA A 232 7.96 -5.64 -3.81
C ALA A 232 9.35 -6.26 -3.93
N GLN A 233 10.35 -5.68 -3.28
CA GLN A 233 11.74 -6.13 -3.43
C GLN A 233 11.97 -7.55 -2.91
N GLY A 234 11.20 -7.97 -1.90
CA GLY A 234 11.18 -9.36 -1.45
C GLY A 234 10.72 -10.33 -2.52
N ILE A 235 9.78 -9.90 -3.36
CA ILE A 235 9.27 -10.68 -4.49
C ILE A 235 10.34 -10.77 -5.59
N PHE A 236 10.92 -9.64 -5.99
CA PHE A 236 11.93 -9.61 -7.07
C PHE A 236 13.15 -10.47 -6.77
N VAL A 237 13.73 -10.38 -5.56
CA VAL A 237 14.90 -11.21 -5.20
C VAL A 237 14.57 -12.71 -5.13
N ASN A 238 13.30 -13.07 -5.00
CA ASN A 238 12.84 -14.45 -5.00
C ASN A 238 12.25 -14.94 -6.34
N PHE A 239 12.22 -14.10 -7.38
CA PHE A 239 11.64 -14.46 -8.68
C PHE A 239 12.12 -15.82 -9.20
N LYS A 240 13.44 -16.04 -9.29
CA LYS A 240 14.01 -17.32 -9.77
C LYS A 240 13.72 -18.49 -8.84
N ASN A 241 13.69 -18.27 -7.53
CA ASN A 241 13.34 -19.30 -6.56
C ASN A 241 11.90 -19.77 -6.75
N VAL A 242 10.96 -18.82 -6.88
CA VAL A 242 9.54 -19.10 -7.06
C VAL A 242 9.29 -19.75 -8.43
N GLN A 243 9.85 -19.19 -9.52
CA GLN A 243 9.74 -19.77 -10.84
C GLN A 243 10.16 -21.24 -10.87
N ARG A 244 11.34 -21.53 -10.31
CA ARG A 244 11.90 -22.90 -10.27
C ARG A 244 11.05 -23.87 -9.45
N THR A 245 10.56 -23.44 -8.29
CA THR A 245 9.84 -24.31 -7.36
C THR A 245 8.38 -24.50 -7.74
N SER A 246 7.72 -23.46 -8.26
CA SER A 246 6.33 -23.54 -8.74
C SER A 246 6.20 -24.07 -10.17
N ARG A 247 7.30 -24.04 -10.96
CA ARG A 247 7.33 -24.39 -12.40
C ARG A 247 6.33 -23.57 -13.22
N LYS A 248 6.02 -22.35 -12.79
CA LYS A 248 5.13 -21.46 -13.53
C LYS A 248 5.80 -20.99 -14.81
N LYS A 249 5.01 -20.92 -15.87
CA LYS A 249 5.32 -20.23 -17.12
C LYS A 249 4.76 -18.82 -17.08
N LEU A 250 5.34 -17.91 -17.86
CA LEU A 250 4.78 -16.57 -18.05
C LEU A 250 3.45 -16.65 -18.84
N PRO A 251 2.46 -15.82 -18.52
CA PRO A 251 2.49 -14.87 -17.41
C PRO A 251 2.19 -15.53 -16.07
N PHE A 252 2.83 -15.04 -15.00
CA PHE A 252 2.48 -15.43 -13.63
C PHE A 252 2.81 -14.32 -12.63
N GLY A 253 2.08 -14.29 -11.53
CA GLY A 253 2.29 -13.33 -10.46
C GLY A 253 2.80 -13.95 -9.17
N ILE A 254 3.50 -13.16 -8.38
CA ILE A 254 3.92 -13.48 -7.02
C ILE A 254 3.37 -12.43 -6.09
N GLY A 255 2.49 -12.82 -5.17
CA GLY A 255 1.88 -11.87 -4.23
C GLY A 255 2.37 -12.07 -2.80
N GLN A 256 2.35 -10.99 -2.06
CA GLN A 256 2.71 -10.94 -0.65
C GLN A 256 1.78 -10.01 0.12
N VAL A 257 1.46 -10.39 1.36
CA VAL A 257 0.88 -9.50 2.37
C VAL A 257 1.92 -9.34 3.46
N GLY A 258 2.28 -8.11 3.79
CA GLY A 258 3.30 -7.90 4.81
C GLY A 258 3.47 -6.46 5.24
N LYS A 259 4.13 -6.28 6.39
CA LYS A 259 4.46 -4.96 6.93
C LYS A 259 5.57 -4.30 6.15
N SER A 260 5.42 -2.98 6.00
CA SER A 260 6.42 -2.07 5.44
C SER A 260 6.56 -0.85 6.35
N PHE A 261 7.69 -0.15 6.23
CA PHE A 261 8.09 0.90 7.15
C PHE A 261 8.67 2.08 6.39
N ARG A 262 8.08 3.26 6.56
CA ARG A 262 8.59 4.51 5.99
C ARG A 262 8.68 5.56 7.08
N ASN A 263 9.85 6.12 7.29
CA ASN A 263 10.07 7.16 8.29
C ASN A 263 9.47 8.50 7.84
N GLU A 264 8.16 8.48 7.59
CA GLU A 264 7.37 9.61 7.13
C GLU A 264 7.56 10.84 8.02
N ILE A 265 7.81 11.99 7.40
CA ILE A 265 8.01 13.25 8.10
C ILE A 265 6.68 13.90 8.44
N THR A 266 5.73 13.84 7.53
CA THR A 266 4.37 14.36 7.69
C THR A 266 3.32 13.25 7.64
N PRO A 267 3.36 12.29 8.58
CA PRO A 267 2.30 11.29 8.66
C PRO A 267 0.98 11.99 9.04
N GLY A 268 -0.15 11.45 8.60
CA GLY A 268 -1.41 12.12 8.85
C GLY A 268 -2.63 11.37 8.37
N ASN A 269 -3.78 12.03 8.52
CA ASN A 269 -5.07 11.49 8.12
C ASN A 269 -5.34 10.09 8.74
N PHE A 270 -5.13 9.99 10.06
CA PHE A 270 -5.36 8.77 10.83
C PHE A 270 -4.51 7.59 10.32
N THR A 271 -5.13 6.46 9.89
CA THR A 271 -4.42 5.30 9.37
C THR A 271 -4.07 5.39 7.87
N PHE A 272 -4.34 6.53 7.22
CA PHE A 272 -4.06 6.72 5.81
C PHE A 272 -2.56 6.82 5.51
N ARG A 273 -1.80 7.58 6.32
CA ARG A 273 -0.34 7.74 6.19
C ARG A 273 0.33 7.55 7.55
N THR A 274 0.94 6.40 7.74
CA THR A 274 1.60 5.97 8.98
C THR A 274 3.02 5.52 8.69
N ARG A 275 3.85 5.43 9.74
CA ARG A 275 5.25 4.97 9.61
C ARG A 275 5.40 3.47 9.53
N GLU A 276 4.46 2.73 10.08
CA GLU A 276 4.34 1.27 9.99
C GLU A 276 2.97 0.95 9.41
N PHE A 277 2.93 0.23 8.31
CA PHE A 277 1.70 -0.11 7.58
C PHE A 277 1.79 -1.50 6.98
N GLU A 278 0.72 -2.00 6.41
CA GLU A 278 0.67 -3.31 5.77
C GLU A 278 0.25 -3.19 4.31
N GLN A 279 1.07 -3.76 3.41
CA GLN A 279 0.79 -3.82 1.99
C GLN A 279 0.26 -5.20 1.59
N MET A 280 -0.60 -5.21 0.59
CA MET A 280 -1.02 -6.38 -0.19
C MET A 280 -0.56 -6.10 -1.62
N GLU A 281 0.46 -6.79 -2.09
CA GLU A 281 1.20 -6.45 -3.30
C GLU A 281 1.39 -7.67 -4.18
N LEU A 282 1.22 -7.49 -5.46
CA LEU A 282 1.39 -8.50 -6.50
C LEU A 282 2.37 -7.98 -7.53
N GLU A 283 3.41 -8.76 -7.82
CA GLU A 283 4.28 -8.54 -8.97
C GLU A 283 3.90 -9.55 -10.06
N PHE A 284 3.30 -9.07 -11.12
CA PHE A 284 2.83 -9.90 -12.22
C PHE A 284 3.79 -9.84 -13.39
N PHE A 285 4.51 -10.93 -13.59
CA PHE A 285 5.55 -11.08 -14.62
C PHE A 285 4.91 -11.49 -15.94
N CYS A 286 5.21 -10.75 -17.01
CA CYS A 286 4.71 -11.00 -18.36
C CYS A 286 5.81 -10.90 -19.42
N LYS A 287 5.49 -11.33 -20.65
CA LYS A 287 6.40 -11.17 -21.79
C LYS A 287 6.49 -9.67 -22.16
N PRO A 288 7.69 -9.14 -22.46
CA PRO A 288 7.82 -7.79 -23.04
C PRO A 288 6.86 -7.61 -24.22
N ASP A 289 6.38 -6.38 -24.40
CA ASP A 289 5.38 -5.97 -25.40
C ASP A 289 3.94 -6.48 -25.17
N THR A 290 3.68 -7.25 -24.10
CA THR A 290 2.32 -7.59 -23.63
C THR A 290 1.91 -6.84 -22.37
N ASP A 291 2.79 -6.01 -21.86
CA ASP A 291 2.68 -5.28 -20.62
C ASP A 291 1.45 -4.37 -20.55
N LEU A 292 1.20 -3.56 -21.58
CA LEU A 292 0.05 -2.65 -21.60
C LEU A 292 -1.31 -3.37 -21.61
N GLU A 293 -1.38 -4.57 -22.21
CA GLU A 293 -2.59 -5.41 -22.16
C GLU A 293 -2.83 -5.91 -20.73
N TRP A 294 -1.77 -6.36 -20.05
CA TRP A 294 -1.83 -6.80 -18.66
C TRP A 294 -2.06 -5.64 -17.70
N PHE A 295 -1.50 -4.48 -17.96
CA PHE A 295 -1.78 -3.26 -17.22
C PHE A 295 -3.28 -2.91 -17.25
N ALA A 296 -3.88 -2.89 -18.45
CA ALA A 296 -5.31 -2.64 -18.61
C ALA A 296 -6.16 -3.72 -17.90
N TYR A 297 -5.76 -5.00 -17.98
CA TYR A 297 -6.41 -6.09 -17.26
C TYR A 297 -6.40 -5.87 -15.75
N TRP A 298 -5.24 -5.56 -15.16
CA TRP A 298 -5.12 -5.37 -13.72
C TRP A 298 -5.83 -4.11 -13.23
N LYS A 299 -5.86 -3.03 -14.00
CA LYS A 299 -6.69 -1.84 -13.70
C LYS A 299 -8.14 -2.25 -13.48
N GLN A 300 -8.74 -2.92 -14.46
CA GLN A 300 -10.14 -3.32 -14.38
C GLN A 300 -10.37 -4.36 -13.27
N PHE A 301 -9.48 -5.35 -13.13
CA PHE A 301 -9.58 -6.39 -12.11
C PHE A 301 -9.57 -5.83 -10.68
N CYS A 302 -8.71 -4.85 -10.40
CA CYS A 302 -8.63 -4.19 -9.11
C CYS A 302 -9.90 -3.40 -8.79
N LEU A 303 -10.44 -2.65 -9.75
CA LEU A 303 -11.68 -1.89 -9.57
C LEU A 303 -12.88 -2.83 -9.37
N ASP A 304 -13.02 -3.88 -10.19
CA ASP A 304 -14.08 -4.87 -10.05
C ASP A 304 -14.04 -5.55 -8.67
N TRP A 305 -12.83 -5.80 -8.14
CA TRP A 305 -12.69 -6.37 -6.81
C TRP A 305 -13.18 -5.40 -5.73
N LEU A 306 -12.87 -4.10 -5.81
CA LEU A 306 -13.39 -3.09 -4.88
C LEU A 306 -14.91 -3.03 -4.90
N HIS A 307 -15.53 -3.03 -6.08
CA HIS A 307 -16.99 -3.06 -6.23
C HIS A 307 -17.58 -4.35 -5.66
N SER A 308 -16.91 -5.49 -5.85
CA SER A 308 -17.34 -6.77 -5.28
C SER A 308 -17.35 -6.79 -3.75
N LEU A 309 -16.60 -5.90 -3.11
CA LEU A 309 -16.56 -5.68 -1.66
C LEU A 309 -17.53 -4.60 -1.18
N GLY A 310 -18.26 -3.94 -2.08
CA GLY A 310 -19.34 -3.01 -1.78
C GLY A 310 -18.98 -1.53 -1.84
N LEU A 311 -17.75 -1.17 -2.30
CA LEU A 311 -17.46 0.24 -2.62
C LEU A 311 -18.24 0.64 -3.88
N LYS A 312 -18.72 1.88 -3.92
CA LYS A 312 -19.61 2.39 -4.95
C LYS A 312 -18.86 3.19 -6.01
N ASP A 313 -19.47 3.32 -7.20
CA ASP A 313 -18.87 4.05 -8.33
C ASP A 313 -18.56 5.52 -7.97
N GLU A 314 -19.41 6.16 -7.17
CA GLU A 314 -19.22 7.54 -6.72
C GLU A 314 -18.12 7.70 -5.65
N GLU A 315 -17.67 6.60 -5.02
CA GLU A 315 -16.64 6.60 -3.99
C GLU A 315 -15.24 6.32 -4.53
N VAL A 316 -15.12 5.81 -5.78
CA VAL A 316 -13.84 5.42 -6.38
C VAL A 316 -13.66 6.01 -7.76
N ARG A 317 -12.41 6.29 -8.14
CA ARG A 317 -12.09 6.75 -9.50
C ARG A 317 -10.70 6.29 -9.92
N TYR A 318 -10.43 6.29 -11.22
CA TYR A 318 -9.07 6.23 -11.75
C TYR A 318 -8.42 7.61 -11.79
N ARG A 319 -7.13 7.64 -11.50
CA ARG A 319 -6.24 8.77 -11.76
C ARG A 319 -5.02 8.22 -12.51
N ASP A 320 -5.01 8.39 -13.81
CA ASP A 320 -3.84 8.06 -14.63
C ASP A 320 -2.76 9.13 -14.42
N HIS A 321 -1.51 8.71 -14.26
CA HIS A 321 -0.38 9.62 -14.10
C HIS A 321 0.05 10.17 -15.46
N ASP A 322 0.32 11.47 -15.49
CA ASP A 322 0.95 12.11 -16.63
C ASP A 322 2.41 11.67 -16.77
N LYS A 323 3.00 11.80 -17.95
CA LYS A 323 4.37 11.33 -18.23
C LYS A 323 5.42 11.94 -17.31
N GLU A 324 5.19 13.17 -16.88
CA GLU A 324 6.04 13.95 -16.00
C GLU A 324 5.96 13.50 -14.54
N GLU A 325 4.89 12.78 -14.17
CA GLU A 325 4.69 12.22 -12.84
C GLU A 325 5.21 10.78 -12.69
N LEU A 326 5.47 10.11 -13.83
CA LEU A 326 5.90 8.72 -13.80
C LEU A 326 7.22 8.56 -13.07
N SER A 327 7.28 7.58 -12.18
CA SER A 327 8.54 7.13 -11.62
C SER A 327 9.50 6.70 -12.74
N PHE A 328 10.79 6.89 -12.54
CA PHE A 328 11.84 6.59 -13.54
C PHE A 328 11.86 5.13 -14.03
N TYR A 329 11.23 4.23 -13.29
CA TYR A 329 11.11 2.80 -13.62
C TYR A 329 9.76 2.45 -14.28
N SER A 330 8.82 3.39 -14.36
CA SER A 330 7.45 3.11 -14.79
C SER A 330 7.18 3.61 -16.20
N LYS A 331 6.55 2.75 -17.02
CA LYS A 331 6.05 3.09 -18.35
C LYS A 331 4.63 3.66 -18.31
N ALA A 332 3.83 3.23 -17.34
CA ALA A 332 2.48 3.69 -17.07
C ALA A 332 2.15 3.46 -15.59
N THR A 333 1.41 4.39 -14.99
CA THR A 333 0.92 4.28 -13.62
C THR A 333 -0.51 4.81 -13.55
N THR A 334 -1.35 4.11 -12.79
CA THR A 334 -2.72 4.54 -12.47
C THR A 334 -2.95 4.32 -10.99
N ASP A 335 -3.49 5.33 -10.32
CA ASP A 335 -4.08 5.16 -9.00
C ASP A 335 -5.56 4.83 -9.13
N VAL A 336 -6.05 3.95 -8.24
CA VAL A 336 -7.47 3.92 -7.90
C VAL A 336 -7.62 4.69 -6.61
N GLU A 337 -8.27 5.84 -6.68
CA GLU A 337 -8.50 6.71 -5.54
C GLU A 337 -9.86 6.46 -4.92
N PHE A 338 -9.95 6.64 -3.59
CA PHE A 338 -11.21 6.65 -2.83
C PHE A 338 -11.50 8.06 -2.31
N LEU A 339 -12.77 8.43 -2.28
CA LEU A 339 -13.23 9.72 -1.75
C LEU A 339 -13.33 9.66 -0.21
N PHE A 340 -12.22 9.97 0.45
CA PHE A 340 -12.16 10.14 1.90
C PHE A 340 -12.79 11.49 2.32
N PRO A 341 -13.10 11.69 3.62
CA PRO A 341 -13.59 12.98 4.11
C PRO A 341 -12.60 14.15 3.90
N PHE A 342 -11.32 13.87 3.70
CA PHE A 342 -10.29 14.88 3.38
C PHE A 342 -10.05 15.06 1.87
N GLY A 343 -10.84 14.42 1.03
CA GLY A 343 -10.70 14.46 -0.42
C GLY A 343 -10.27 13.12 -1.03
N TRP A 344 -9.98 13.14 -2.33
CA TRP A 344 -9.50 11.96 -3.04
C TRP A 344 -8.13 11.53 -2.54
N GLY A 345 -7.98 10.25 -2.29
CA GLY A 345 -6.72 9.65 -1.83
C GLY A 345 -6.49 8.28 -2.45
N GLU A 346 -5.23 8.01 -2.77
CA GLU A 346 -4.79 6.75 -3.36
C GLU A 346 -5.15 5.55 -2.46
N LEU A 347 -5.84 4.58 -3.04
CA LEU A 347 -6.16 3.30 -2.43
C LEU A 347 -5.32 2.17 -3.04
N TRP A 348 -5.21 2.13 -4.38
CA TRP A 348 -4.31 1.27 -5.16
C TRP A 348 -3.33 2.11 -5.96
N GLY A 349 -2.08 1.67 -6.04
CA GLY A 349 -1.16 2.00 -7.12
C GLY A 349 -1.06 0.82 -8.07
N ILE A 350 -1.19 1.05 -9.36
CA ILE A 350 -1.01 0.03 -10.40
C ILE A 350 0.03 0.58 -11.38
N ALA A 351 1.20 -0.07 -11.45
CA ALA A 351 2.31 0.39 -12.25
C ALA A 351 2.79 -0.67 -13.25
N ASP A 352 3.12 -0.23 -14.44
CA ASP A 352 3.95 -0.99 -15.38
C ASP A 352 5.41 -0.65 -15.10
N ARG A 353 6.12 -1.52 -14.40
CA ARG A 353 7.50 -1.35 -13.95
C ARG A 353 8.54 -1.78 -14.99
N THR A 354 8.08 -2.23 -16.15
CA THR A 354 8.95 -2.81 -17.20
C THR A 354 9.83 -3.94 -16.66
N ASP A 355 11.07 -4.05 -17.12
CA ASP A 355 12.08 -5.01 -16.62
C ASP A 355 13.01 -4.40 -15.57
N TYR A 356 12.72 -3.19 -15.11
CA TYR A 356 13.65 -2.38 -14.31
C TYR A 356 14.19 -3.13 -13.09
N ASP A 357 13.34 -3.61 -12.19
CA ASP A 357 13.77 -4.21 -10.93
C ASP A 357 14.61 -5.47 -11.14
N LEU A 358 14.17 -6.38 -12.02
CA LEU A 358 14.91 -7.60 -12.31
C LEU A 358 16.27 -7.29 -12.95
N THR A 359 16.33 -6.28 -13.82
CA THR A 359 17.57 -5.81 -14.45
C THR A 359 18.52 -5.22 -13.40
N GLN A 360 18.04 -4.40 -12.48
CA GLN A 360 18.87 -3.84 -11.41
C GLN A 360 19.40 -4.92 -10.47
N HIS A 361 18.54 -5.87 -10.06
CA HIS A 361 19.00 -7.00 -9.25
C HIS A 361 20.02 -7.87 -9.98
N GLN A 362 19.83 -8.11 -11.28
CA GLN A 362 20.83 -8.83 -12.11
C GLN A 362 22.17 -8.09 -12.12
N ASN A 363 22.16 -6.79 -12.38
CA ASN A 363 23.37 -5.97 -12.50
C ASN A 363 24.16 -5.90 -11.19
N ILE A 364 23.49 -5.74 -10.05
CA ILE A 364 24.15 -5.62 -8.75
C ILE A 364 24.58 -6.97 -8.20
N SER A 365 23.76 -8.02 -8.35
CA SER A 365 24.05 -9.35 -7.79
C SER A 365 24.93 -10.23 -8.70
N GLY A 366 24.96 -9.94 -9.99
CA GLY A 366 25.56 -10.80 -11.00
C GLY A 366 24.80 -12.11 -11.26
N GLN A 367 23.58 -12.27 -10.68
CA GLN A 367 22.76 -13.46 -10.88
C GLN A 367 21.86 -13.30 -12.10
N ASP A 368 21.67 -14.36 -12.86
CA ASP A 368 20.78 -14.37 -14.02
C ASP A 368 19.31 -14.27 -13.61
N MET A 369 18.64 -13.18 -13.94
CA MET A 369 17.23 -12.92 -13.69
C MET A 369 16.34 -13.12 -14.92
N THR A 370 16.90 -13.62 -16.03
CA THR A 370 16.13 -13.82 -17.25
C THR A 370 15.17 -15.01 -17.15
N TYR A 371 14.09 -14.97 -17.91
CA TYR A 371 13.19 -16.10 -18.17
C TYR A 371 13.60 -16.76 -19.49
N PHE A 372 13.57 -18.08 -19.54
CA PHE A 372 13.72 -18.84 -20.78
C PHE A 372 12.34 -19.35 -21.20
N ASP A 373 11.88 -18.89 -22.34
CA ASP A 373 10.63 -19.33 -22.98
C ASP A 373 10.91 -20.54 -23.86
N ASP A 374 10.49 -21.71 -23.41
CA ASP A 374 10.68 -22.99 -24.11
C ASP A 374 9.80 -23.14 -25.37
N GLU A 375 8.77 -22.31 -25.53
CA GLU A 375 7.87 -22.31 -26.69
C GLU A 375 8.49 -21.52 -27.88
N THR A 376 9.09 -20.37 -27.57
CA THR A 376 9.75 -19.52 -28.60
C THR A 376 11.26 -19.75 -28.68
N ASN A 377 11.86 -20.47 -27.73
CA ASN A 377 13.29 -20.65 -27.54
C ASN A 377 14.03 -19.30 -27.36
N GLU A 378 13.37 -18.32 -26.73
CA GLU A 378 13.90 -17.00 -26.44
C GLU A 378 14.28 -16.86 -24.96
N LYS A 379 15.20 -15.97 -24.70
CA LYS A 379 15.64 -15.61 -23.33
C LYS A 379 15.54 -14.10 -23.16
N TYR A 380 14.76 -13.65 -22.17
CA TYR A 380 14.52 -12.24 -21.89
C TYR A 380 14.28 -11.98 -20.41
N ILE A 381 14.40 -10.75 -19.96
CA ILE A 381 13.95 -10.32 -18.63
C ILE A 381 12.46 -10.00 -18.74
N PRO A 382 11.60 -10.58 -17.90
CA PRO A 382 10.17 -10.28 -17.92
C PRO A 382 9.86 -8.82 -17.58
N TYR A 383 8.79 -8.29 -18.15
CA TYR A 383 8.16 -7.05 -17.68
C TYR A 383 7.24 -7.34 -16.51
N VAL A 384 6.98 -6.32 -15.71
CA VAL A 384 6.24 -6.48 -14.44
C VAL A 384 5.11 -5.47 -14.35
N ILE A 385 3.91 -5.96 -14.05
CA ILE A 385 2.78 -5.13 -13.64
C ILE A 385 2.58 -5.31 -12.14
N GLU A 386 2.56 -4.20 -11.41
CA GLU A 386 2.46 -4.13 -9.95
C GLU A 386 1.12 -3.52 -9.51
N PRO A 387 0.12 -4.31 -9.14
CA PRO A 387 -0.99 -3.82 -8.32
C PRO A 387 -0.60 -3.85 -6.84
N SER A 388 -0.52 -2.69 -6.19
CA SER A 388 -0.16 -2.52 -4.78
C SER A 388 -1.26 -1.79 -4.00
N LEU A 389 -1.66 -2.34 -2.86
CA LEU A 389 -2.76 -1.84 -2.01
C LEU A 389 -2.34 -1.78 -0.54
N GLY A 390 -2.60 -0.65 0.12
CA GLY A 390 -2.44 -0.51 1.56
C GLY A 390 -3.61 -1.13 2.33
N ALA A 391 -3.35 -2.16 3.16
CA ALA A 391 -4.40 -2.78 3.98
C ALA A 391 -5.02 -1.78 4.97
N ASP A 392 -4.22 -0.87 5.51
CA ASP A 392 -4.65 0.15 6.46
C ASP A 392 -5.55 1.21 5.80
N ARG A 393 -5.21 1.63 4.57
CA ARG A 393 -6.05 2.54 3.77
C ARG A 393 -7.38 1.89 3.41
N MET A 394 -7.36 0.59 3.08
CA MET A 394 -8.57 -0.16 2.74
C MET A 394 -9.52 -0.27 3.94
N VAL A 395 -9.00 -0.53 5.15
CA VAL A 395 -9.78 -0.51 6.39
C VAL A 395 -10.42 0.86 6.60
N LEU A 396 -9.65 1.94 6.41
CA LEU A 396 -10.18 3.30 6.53
C LEU A 396 -11.27 3.59 5.50
N ALA A 397 -11.08 3.18 4.24
CA ALA A 397 -12.08 3.34 3.18
C ALA A 397 -13.40 2.64 3.54
N PHE A 398 -13.34 1.40 4.04
CA PHE A 398 -14.55 0.71 4.51
C PHE A 398 -15.22 1.39 5.71
N LEU A 399 -14.45 1.90 6.67
CA LEU A 399 -15.02 2.67 7.78
C LEU A 399 -15.72 3.94 7.28
N CYS A 400 -15.11 4.64 6.31
CA CYS A 400 -15.70 5.83 5.70
C CYS A 400 -16.94 5.50 4.88
N SER A 401 -16.89 4.47 4.03
CA SER A 401 -18.01 4.07 3.17
C SER A 401 -19.21 3.60 3.99
N ALA A 402 -18.98 2.81 5.04
CA ALA A 402 -20.01 2.24 5.90
C ALA A 402 -20.51 3.18 7.00
N TYR A 403 -19.91 4.37 7.16
CA TYR A 403 -20.34 5.31 8.20
C TYR A 403 -21.71 5.87 7.91
N ASP A 404 -22.65 5.70 8.87
CA ASP A 404 -23.99 6.21 8.88
C ASP A 404 -24.35 6.62 10.32
N GLU A 405 -24.97 7.82 10.52
CA GLU A 405 -25.46 8.36 11.81
C GLU A 405 -26.97 8.41 11.87
#